data_115e5a9394b955208f41840926baf3cf
#
_entry.id   115e5a9394b955208f41840926baf3cf
#
_cell.length_a   1.000
_cell.length_b   1.000
_cell.length_c   1.000
_cell.angle_alpha   90.00
_cell.angle_beta   90.00
_cell.angle_gamma   90.00
#
_symmetry.space_group_name_H-M   'P 1'
#
loop_
_entity.id
_entity.type
_entity.pdbx_description
1 polymer ?
#
loop_
_entity_poly.entity_id
_entity_poly.type
_entity_poly.pdbx_seq_one_letter_code
_entity_poly.pdbx_strand_id
1 'polypeptide(L)'
;SLDDSGEYYSVLVTNPAGDQESRRASLRVAQPVTIITQPVSTQIRQGQSYKLVVLASGTGPVAYQWYKDNAAVAKATQSTLQIVDAKVTDAGSYSVVVGNIVGEVTSSIATVEVLLPPSVGDLDALKEVDPGSTVTLTAPVTGFGTFNYQWLKNGVNISGGTEQTLVLPNVVISDSGSYSLNVGSEGGALYSNSMNLRVRTDSIELKDNFLEAIQLSEVSGEYRGTSVGATSETNEPQHGGRAASASVWLNWLAPGSGIATFDTRGSTFDTTLAVYTGGTLGELQGRAADADSGGYLTSKVRFNAIEGQVYSVAVDGFNGATGDVAL
;
A
#
# COMPACT_ATOMS: atom_id res chain seq x y z
N SER A 1 38.85 51.61 26.38
CA SER A 1 39.04 50.22 25.94
C SER A 1 38.29 49.26 26.87
N LEU A 2 38.24 48.00 26.52
CA LEU A 2 37.72 46.95 27.44
C LEU A 2 38.52 46.85 28.71
N ASP A 3 39.80 47.16 28.65
CA ASP A 3 40.74 47.14 29.78
C ASP A 3 40.39 48.20 30.83
N ASP A 4 39.69 49.27 30.44
CA ASP A 4 39.24 50.29 31.38
C ASP A 4 37.95 49.87 32.15
N SER A 5 37.38 48.75 31.79
CA SER A 5 36.14 48.28 32.44
C SER A 5 36.41 47.74 33.83
N GLY A 6 35.68 48.27 34.82
CA GLY A 6 35.86 47.92 36.24
C GLY A 6 36.75 48.86 37.01
N GLU A 7 37.41 49.80 36.35
CA GLU A 7 38.19 50.84 37.00
C GLU A 7 37.27 51.80 37.72
N TYR A 8 37.82 52.33 38.83
CA TYR A 8 37.12 53.36 39.62
C TYR A 8 37.81 54.70 39.47
N TYR A 9 37.04 55.70 39.14
CA TYR A 9 37.46 57.09 38.98
C TYR A 9 36.92 57.99 40.05
N SER A 10 37.72 58.82 40.59
CA SER A 10 37.35 59.89 41.53
C SER A 10 37.99 61.24 41.08
N VAL A 11 37.39 62.32 41.50
CA VAL A 11 37.93 63.65 41.29
C VAL A 11 38.41 64.18 42.60
N LEU A 12 39.69 64.58 42.69
CA LEU A 12 40.26 65.33 43.79
C LEU A 12 40.17 66.81 43.50
N VAL A 13 39.44 67.57 44.34
CA VAL A 13 39.36 69.02 44.24
C VAL A 13 40.24 69.60 45.38
N THR A 14 41.26 70.37 45.01
CA THR A 14 42.28 70.93 45.96
C THR A 14 42.19 72.44 45.96
N ASN A 15 42.20 73.09 47.10
CA ASN A 15 42.37 74.52 47.32
C ASN A 15 43.32 74.80 48.52
N PRO A 16 43.67 76.06 48.83
CA PRO A 16 44.54 76.36 49.94
C PRO A 16 44.03 76.00 51.34
N ALA A 17 42.74 75.67 51.45
CA ALA A 17 42.07 75.25 52.68
C ALA A 17 42.01 73.73 52.85
N GLY A 18 42.35 72.93 51.80
CA GLY A 18 42.38 71.48 51.85
C GLY A 18 41.92 70.79 50.60
N ASP A 19 41.87 69.47 50.61
CA ASP A 19 41.54 68.58 49.55
C ASP A 19 40.15 67.91 49.86
N GLN A 20 39.35 67.73 48.77
CA GLN A 20 38.07 67.00 48.85
C GLN A 20 38.00 66.03 47.68
N GLU A 21 37.95 64.71 48.01
CA GLU A 21 37.76 63.66 46.99
C GLU A 21 36.25 63.37 46.75
N SER A 22 35.87 63.22 45.50
CA SER A 22 34.49 62.80 45.13
C SER A 22 34.26 61.32 45.48
N ARG A 23 32.98 60.91 45.45
CA ARG A 23 32.67 59.48 45.46
C ARG A 23 33.25 58.84 44.22
N ARG A 24 33.69 57.57 44.37
CA ARG A 24 34.17 56.77 43.24
C ARG A 24 33.01 56.44 42.27
N ALA A 25 33.24 56.62 40.98
CA ALA A 25 32.39 56.19 39.88
C ALA A 25 33.05 54.97 39.23
N SER A 26 32.30 53.92 38.94
CA SER A 26 32.76 52.78 38.17
C SER A 26 32.51 53.01 36.66
N LEU A 27 33.52 52.73 35.83
CA LEU A 27 33.37 52.69 34.40
C LEU A 27 33.06 51.26 33.94
N ARG A 28 32.02 51.13 33.15
CA ARG A 28 31.69 49.86 32.49
C ARG A 28 31.74 50.04 30.98
N VAL A 29 32.74 49.43 30.34
CA VAL A 29 32.88 49.39 28.89
C VAL A 29 32.18 48.11 28.41
N ALA A 30 31.23 48.24 27.50
CA ALA A 30 30.48 47.12 26.95
C ALA A 30 30.64 47.06 25.44
N GLN A 31 30.76 45.83 24.91
CA GLN A 31 30.79 45.57 23.49
C GLN A 31 29.38 45.35 22.96
N PRO A 32 29.04 45.87 21.76
CA PRO A 32 27.81 45.56 21.10
C PRO A 32 27.69 44.08 20.79
N VAL A 33 26.47 43.58 20.63
CA VAL A 33 26.21 42.23 20.20
C VAL A 33 26.54 42.06 18.72
N THR A 34 27.10 40.92 18.37
CA THR A 34 27.33 40.46 16.98
C THR A 34 26.87 39.03 16.82
N ILE A 35 26.27 38.70 15.70
CA ILE A 35 25.87 37.32 15.41
C ILE A 35 27.03 36.62 14.72
N ILE A 36 27.52 35.51 15.34
CA ILE A 36 28.61 34.68 14.83
C ILE A 36 28.06 33.61 13.87
N THR A 37 26.94 32.96 14.28
CA THR A 37 26.29 31.92 13.45
C THR A 37 24.83 32.33 13.22
N GLN A 38 24.46 32.43 11.97
CA GLN A 38 23.11 32.72 11.56
C GLN A 38 22.22 31.47 11.66
N PRO A 39 20.91 31.62 11.93
CA PRO A 39 19.97 30.52 11.79
C PRO A 39 19.90 30.05 10.33
N VAL A 40 19.73 28.73 10.13
CA VAL A 40 19.79 28.08 8.81
C VAL A 40 18.40 27.65 8.37
N SER A 41 18.08 27.94 7.10
CA SER A 41 16.86 27.47 6.45
C SER A 41 16.84 25.94 6.36
N THR A 42 15.64 25.35 6.48
CA THR A 42 15.48 23.90 6.50
C THR A 42 14.12 23.46 5.95
N GLN A 43 14.09 22.21 5.49
CA GLN A 43 12.87 21.46 5.21
C GLN A 43 12.74 20.36 6.28
N ILE A 44 11.55 20.25 6.87
CA ILE A 44 11.24 19.21 7.87
C ILE A 44 9.93 18.52 7.51
N ARG A 45 9.82 17.25 7.82
CA ARG A 45 8.56 16.52 7.64
C ARG A 45 7.57 16.89 8.74
N GLN A 46 6.29 16.92 8.42
CA GLN A 46 5.25 17.05 9.43
C GLN A 46 5.46 16.02 10.56
N GLY A 47 5.26 16.46 11.80
CA GLY A 47 5.47 15.63 13.00
C GLY A 47 6.91 15.54 13.49
N GLN A 48 7.90 15.97 12.71
CA GLN A 48 9.30 16.01 13.16
C GLN A 48 9.58 17.23 14.01
N SER A 49 10.65 17.15 14.81
CA SER A 49 11.14 18.28 15.62
C SER A 49 12.44 18.82 15.06
N TYR A 50 12.60 20.14 15.13
CA TYR A 50 13.77 20.85 14.65
C TYR A 50 14.16 21.99 15.59
N LYS A 51 15.44 22.43 15.55
CA LYS A 51 15.95 23.56 16.32
C LYS A 51 16.58 24.59 15.40
N LEU A 52 16.07 25.80 15.44
CA LEU A 52 16.77 26.96 14.92
C LEU A 52 17.72 27.48 15.99
N VAL A 53 18.97 27.72 15.62
CA VAL A 53 20.03 28.09 16.55
C VAL A 53 20.72 29.36 16.05
N VAL A 54 21.00 30.29 16.94
CA VAL A 54 21.84 31.45 16.71
C VAL A 54 22.99 31.45 17.70
N LEU A 55 24.20 31.77 17.26
CA LEU A 55 25.31 32.04 18.15
C LEU A 55 25.67 33.51 18.05
N ALA A 56 25.74 34.16 19.20
CA ALA A 56 26.09 35.58 19.29
C ALA A 56 27.15 35.81 20.35
N SER A 57 27.91 36.89 20.20
CA SER A 57 28.87 37.39 21.19
C SER A 57 28.56 38.85 21.53
N GLY A 58 29.07 39.31 22.65
CA GLY A 58 28.91 40.68 23.16
C GLY A 58 29.00 40.70 24.69
N THR A 59 29.01 41.91 25.27
CA THR A 59 29.01 42.02 26.74
C THR A 59 27.66 41.64 27.28
N GLY A 60 27.60 40.65 28.19
CA GLY A 60 26.34 40.16 28.78
C GLY A 60 25.72 41.16 29.79
N PRO A 61 24.43 40.95 30.10
CA PRO A 61 23.54 39.90 29.60
C PRO A 61 23.12 40.12 28.17
N VAL A 62 23.03 39.00 27.36
CA VAL A 62 22.53 39.01 26.01
C VAL A 62 21.09 38.49 26.00
N ALA A 63 20.18 39.25 25.43
CA ALA A 63 18.77 38.92 25.29
C ALA A 63 18.47 38.45 23.85
N TYR A 64 17.48 37.58 23.71
CA TYR A 64 17.02 37.05 22.43
C TYR A 64 15.51 37.21 22.32
N GLN A 65 14.99 37.44 21.10
CA GLN A 65 13.58 37.31 20.76
C GLN A 65 13.45 36.80 19.34
N TRP A 66 12.83 35.64 19.20
CA TRP A 66 12.53 35.07 17.88
C TRP A 66 11.24 35.66 17.31
N TYR A 67 11.24 35.79 16.01
CA TYR A 67 10.11 36.23 15.22
C TYR A 67 9.81 35.21 14.15
N LYS A 68 8.53 35.03 13.84
CA LYS A 68 8.02 34.28 12.70
C LYS A 68 7.15 35.20 11.87
N ASP A 69 7.44 35.33 10.58
CA ASP A 69 6.72 36.19 9.63
C ASP A 69 6.51 37.60 10.21
N ASN A 70 7.57 38.15 10.83
CA ASN A 70 7.63 39.43 11.54
C ASN A 70 6.79 39.53 12.83
N ALA A 71 6.11 38.47 13.25
CA ALA A 71 5.40 38.41 14.53
C ALA A 71 6.29 37.79 15.62
N ALA A 72 6.31 38.38 16.82
CA ALA A 72 7.08 37.82 17.93
C ALA A 72 6.56 36.46 18.35
N VAL A 73 7.45 35.46 18.42
CA VAL A 73 7.12 34.14 18.95
C VAL A 73 7.11 34.20 20.48
N ALA A 74 5.96 33.92 21.06
CA ALA A 74 5.78 34.03 22.51
C ALA A 74 6.76 33.14 23.29
N LYS A 75 7.44 33.71 24.31
CA LYS A 75 8.42 33.02 25.19
C LYS A 75 9.68 32.48 24.46
N ALA A 76 9.90 32.83 23.23
CA ALA A 76 11.08 32.41 22.44
C ALA A 76 12.25 33.37 22.71
N THR A 77 12.81 33.35 23.91
CA THR A 77 13.83 34.28 24.40
C THR A 77 15.18 33.61 24.68
N GLN A 78 15.44 32.48 24.03
CA GLN A 78 16.72 31.76 24.14
C GLN A 78 17.46 31.81 22.80
N SER A 79 18.76 31.48 22.81
CA SER A 79 19.54 31.33 21.56
C SER A 79 19.09 30.21 20.65
N THR A 80 18.14 29.41 21.10
CA THR A 80 17.56 28.30 20.34
C THR A 80 16.04 28.41 20.35
N LEU A 81 15.41 28.32 19.18
CA LEU A 81 13.98 28.12 19.01
C LEU A 81 13.73 26.67 18.64
N GLN A 82 12.94 25.96 19.44
CA GLN A 82 12.59 24.57 19.17
C GLN A 82 11.18 24.49 18.58
N ILE A 83 11.07 23.86 17.40
CA ILE A 83 9.82 23.44 16.77
C ILE A 83 9.63 21.98 17.14
N VAL A 84 8.52 21.63 17.78
CA VAL A 84 8.20 20.25 18.23
C VAL A 84 6.94 19.81 17.51
N ASP A 85 6.93 18.58 16.99
CA ASP A 85 5.77 18.03 16.26
C ASP A 85 5.29 19.00 15.16
N ALA A 86 6.20 19.30 14.22
CA ALA A 86 6.01 20.33 13.20
C ALA A 86 4.68 20.19 12.45
N LYS A 87 3.94 21.28 12.39
CA LYS A 87 2.67 21.41 11.67
C LYS A 87 2.87 22.31 10.45
N VAL A 88 1.95 22.25 9.51
CA VAL A 88 1.95 23.15 8.33
C VAL A 88 2.01 24.60 8.75
N THR A 89 1.36 24.95 9.89
CA THR A 89 1.37 26.28 10.44
C THR A 89 2.72 26.75 10.97
N ASP A 90 3.69 25.85 11.12
CA ASP A 90 5.06 26.21 11.54
C ASP A 90 5.96 26.57 10.36
N ALA A 91 5.53 26.34 9.13
CA ALA A 91 6.21 26.86 7.95
C ALA A 91 6.19 28.39 7.97
N GLY A 92 7.30 29.03 7.56
CA GLY A 92 7.41 30.47 7.54
C GLY A 92 8.85 30.96 7.59
N SER A 93 9.00 32.29 7.68
CA SER A 93 10.27 33.01 7.75
C SER A 93 10.60 33.35 9.19
N TYR A 94 11.73 32.85 9.67
CA TYR A 94 12.17 33.04 11.05
C TYR A 94 13.38 33.97 11.13
N SER A 95 13.39 34.86 12.10
CA SER A 95 14.53 35.67 12.45
C SER A 95 14.61 35.82 13.97
N VAL A 96 15.78 36.23 14.47
CA VAL A 96 16.00 36.51 15.89
C VAL A 96 16.62 37.87 16.06
N VAL A 97 16.08 38.67 16.95
CA VAL A 97 16.71 39.89 17.45
C VAL A 97 17.53 39.53 18.68
N VAL A 98 18.79 39.90 18.64
CA VAL A 98 19.76 39.69 19.72
C VAL A 98 20.23 41.04 20.23
N GLY A 99 20.10 41.27 21.53
CA GLY A 99 20.42 42.59 22.10
C GLY A 99 21.17 42.52 23.42
N ASN A 100 21.87 43.61 23.74
CA ASN A 100 22.44 43.88 25.03
C ASN A 100 22.29 45.37 25.41
N ILE A 101 22.93 45.83 26.47
CA ILE A 101 22.87 47.24 26.94
C ILE A 101 23.38 48.25 25.88
N VAL A 102 24.18 47.81 24.89
CA VAL A 102 24.79 48.69 23.88
C VAL A 102 23.87 48.84 22.65
N GLY A 103 23.14 47.78 22.27
CA GLY A 103 22.27 47.80 21.12
C GLY A 103 21.77 46.41 20.71
N GLU A 104 21.12 46.36 19.57
CA GLU A 104 20.49 45.16 19.03
C GLU A 104 20.97 44.87 17.59
N VAL A 105 20.93 43.60 17.21
CA VAL A 105 21.19 43.13 15.86
C VAL A 105 20.17 42.05 15.49
N THR A 106 19.63 42.11 14.27
CA THR A 106 18.71 41.10 13.73
C THR A 106 19.48 40.10 12.86
N SER A 107 19.15 38.82 13.00
CA SER A 107 19.69 37.78 12.15
C SER A 107 19.22 37.88 10.70
N SER A 108 19.90 37.14 9.80
CA SER A 108 19.33 36.79 8.50
C SER A 108 18.04 35.96 8.69
N ILE A 109 17.20 35.94 7.65
CA ILE A 109 16.00 35.13 7.62
C ILE A 109 16.38 33.66 7.39
N ALA A 110 15.81 32.78 8.19
CA ALA A 110 15.81 31.33 7.99
C ALA A 110 14.40 30.88 7.63
N THR A 111 14.25 30.26 6.46
CA THR A 111 12.96 29.72 6.00
C THR A 111 12.81 28.27 6.49
N VAL A 112 11.69 27.98 7.13
CA VAL A 112 11.28 26.63 7.50
C VAL A 112 10.15 26.22 6.57
N GLU A 113 10.35 25.11 5.86
CA GLU A 113 9.31 24.46 5.06
C GLU A 113 8.86 23.18 5.77
N VAL A 114 7.55 22.93 5.83
CA VAL A 114 6.98 21.71 6.39
C VAL A 114 6.45 20.83 5.26
N LEU A 115 7.11 19.71 5.04
CA LEU A 115 6.78 18.75 4.01
C LEU A 115 5.65 17.82 4.49
N LEU A 116 4.59 17.74 3.70
CA LEU A 116 3.46 16.85 3.92
C LEU A 116 3.66 15.54 3.16
N PRO A 117 3.19 14.40 3.71
CA PRO A 117 3.09 13.17 2.92
C PRO A 117 2.13 13.36 1.74
N PRO A 118 2.22 12.53 0.69
CA PRO A 118 1.24 12.55 -0.39
C PRO A 118 -0.15 12.20 0.13
N SER A 119 -1.19 12.65 -0.55
CA SER A 119 -2.55 12.15 -0.37
C SER A 119 -2.82 11.12 -1.46
N VAL A 120 -3.26 9.94 -1.07
CA VAL A 120 -3.61 8.83 -1.97
C VAL A 120 -5.11 8.59 -1.85
N GLY A 121 -5.82 8.71 -2.97
CA GLY A 121 -7.25 8.43 -3.02
C GLY A 121 -7.55 6.93 -3.01
N ASP A 122 -8.81 6.60 -2.83
CA ASP A 122 -9.25 5.22 -2.71
C ASP A 122 -9.26 4.50 -4.06
N LEU A 123 -8.90 3.21 -3.99
CA LEU A 123 -9.17 2.23 -5.02
C LEU A 123 -10.60 1.68 -4.82
N ASP A 124 -11.22 1.20 -5.90
CA ASP A 124 -12.49 0.46 -5.80
C ASP A 124 -12.32 -0.73 -4.84
N ALA A 125 -13.33 -0.98 -4.00
CA ALA A 125 -13.22 -2.04 -2.98
C ALA A 125 -13.13 -3.44 -3.59
N LEU A 126 -13.82 -3.70 -4.70
CA LEU A 126 -13.86 -4.97 -5.42
C LEU A 126 -13.88 -4.71 -6.93
N LYS A 127 -13.08 -5.47 -7.67
CA LYS A 127 -13.11 -5.53 -9.12
C LYS A 127 -13.20 -6.99 -9.55
N GLU A 128 -14.28 -7.34 -10.24
CA GLU A 128 -14.46 -8.66 -10.84
C GLU A 128 -14.24 -8.58 -12.35
N VAL A 129 -13.46 -9.52 -12.87
CA VAL A 129 -13.11 -9.57 -14.29
C VAL A 129 -13.07 -11.01 -14.79
N ASP A 130 -13.22 -11.20 -16.08
CA ASP A 130 -13.08 -12.51 -16.72
C ASP A 130 -11.60 -12.82 -16.99
N PRO A 131 -11.18 -14.10 -16.98
CA PRO A 131 -9.84 -14.51 -17.39
C PRO A 131 -9.50 -13.98 -18.79
N GLY A 132 -8.23 -13.72 -19.05
CA GLY A 132 -7.77 -13.13 -20.30
C GLY A 132 -8.02 -11.62 -20.45
N SER A 133 -8.78 -11.00 -19.53
CA SER A 133 -9.00 -9.55 -19.53
C SER A 133 -7.72 -8.79 -19.22
N THR A 134 -7.67 -7.52 -19.62
CA THR A 134 -6.65 -6.58 -19.13
C THR A 134 -7.21 -5.73 -18.02
N VAL A 135 -6.56 -5.74 -16.87
CA VAL A 135 -6.94 -4.95 -15.68
C VAL A 135 -5.99 -3.78 -15.55
N THR A 136 -6.55 -2.58 -15.44
CA THR A 136 -5.81 -1.35 -15.15
C THR A 136 -6.23 -0.83 -13.78
N LEU A 137 -5.26 -0.61 -12.90
CA LEU A 137 -5.45 -0.07 -11.56
C LEU A 137 -4.74 1.28 -11.47
N THR A 138 -5.45 2.29 -10.99
CA THR A 138 -4.93 3.64 -10.80
C THR A 138 -5.56 4.24 -9.55
N ALA A 139 -4.75 4.79 -8.65
CA ALA A 139 -5.23 5.58 -7.52
C ALA A 139 -4.98 7.08 -7.79
N PRO A 140 -5.92 7.97 -7.47
CA PRO A 140 -5.65 9.40 -7.49
C PRO A 140 -4.55 9.74 -6.47
N VAL A 141 -3.52 10.47 -6.91
CA VAL A 141 -2.43 10.93 -6.04
C VAL A 141 -2.32 12.43 -6.14
N THR A 142 -2.30 13.11 -5.00
CA THR A 142 -2.09 14.55 -4.89
C THR A 142 -1.06 14.86 -3.80
N GLY A 143 -0.49 16.06 -3.84
CA GLY A 143 0.53 16.49 -2.89
C GLY A 143 1.58 17.34 -3.55
N PHE A 144 2.69 17.56 -2.86
CA PHE A 144 3.79 18.41 -3.32
C PHE A 144 5.05 17.58 -3.62
N GLY A 145 5.79 17.95 -4.65
CA GLY A 145 7.06 17.32 -5.04
C GLY A 145 6.91 16.15 -6.01
N THR A 146 7.97 15.36 -6.11
CA THR A 146 8.01 14.14 -6.94
C THR A 146 7.52 12.94 -6.15
N PHE A 147 6.80 12.05 -6.83
CA PHE A 147 6.29 10.83 -6.22
C PHE A 147 7.04 9.61 -6.75
N ASN A 148 7.23 8.64 -5.89
CA ASN A 148 7.62 7.28 -6.24
C ASN A 148 6.48 6.33 -5.86
N TYR A 149 6.30 5.29 -6.65
CA TYR A 149 5.19 4.36 -6.55
C TYR A 149 5.69 2.94 -6.34
N GLN A 150 4.91 2.14 -5.62
CA GLN A 150 5.11 0.70 -5.52
C GLN A 150 3.76 0.03 -5.31
N TRP A 151 3.35 -0.76 -6.28
CA TRP A 151 2.18 -1.63 -6.16
C TRP A 151 2.51 -2.90 -5.37
N LEU A 152 1.56 -3.32 -4.54
CA LEU A 152 1.64 -4.53 -3.75
C LEU A 152 0.46 -5.45 -4.09
N LYS A 153 0.72 -6.76 -4.07
CA LYS A 153 -0.29 -7.81 -4.10
C LYS A 153 -0.18 -8.65 -2.84
N ASN A 154 -1.27 -8.77 -2.07
CA ASN A 154 -1.31 -9.48 -0.79
C ASN A 154 -0.21 -9.00 0.18
N GLY A 155 0.10 -7.69 0.17
CA GLY A 155 1.14 -7.09 0.99
C GLY A 155 2.58 -7.28 0.49
N VAL A 156 2.79 -7.95 -0.66
CA VAL A 156 4.11 -8.19 -1.27
C VAL A 156 4.31 -7.28 -2.48
N ASN A 157 5.47 -6.68 -2.61
CA ASN A 157 5.81 -5.80 -3.73
C ASN A 157 5.71 -6.54 -5.07
N ILE A 158 5.01 -5.93 -6.02
CA ILE A 158 4.97 -6.40 -7.40
C ILE A 158 6.25 -5.92 -8.11
N SER A 159 7.01 -6.85 -8.68
CA SER A 159 8.20 -6.50 -9.48
C SER A 159 7.80 -5.65 -10.68
N GLY A 160 8.45 -4.49 -10.84
CA GLY A 160 8.11 -3.53 -11.91
C GLY A 160 6.84 -2.72 -11.68
N GLY A 161 6.12 -2.90 -10.56
CA GLY A 161 4.95 -2.11 -10.20
C GLY A 161 5.31 -0.72 -9.63
N THR A 162 6.09 0.05 -10.36
CA THR A 162 6.68 1.34 -9.91
C THR A 162 6.10 2.57 -10.60
N GLU A 163 5.02 2.40 -11.34
CA GLU A 163 4.29 3.50 -11.97
C GLU A 163 2.99 3.80 -11.20
N GLN A 164 2.42 4.98 -11.42
CA GLN A 164 1.12 5.35 -10.81
C GLN A 164 0.01 4.39 -11.23
N THR A 165 0.10 3.84 -12.44
CA THR A 165 -0.87 2.90 -13.01
C THR A 165 -0.25 1.52 -13.11
N LEU A 166 -0.92 0.50 -12.57
CA LEU A 166 -0.58 -0.91 -12.76
C LEU A 166 -1.47 -1.49 -13.85
N VAL A 167 -0.84 -2.09 -14.87
CA VAL A 167 -1.54 -2.82 -15.94
C VAL A 167 -1.23 -4.31 -15.80
N LEU A 168 -2.27 -5.11 -15.64
CA LEU A 168 -2.21 -6.57 -15.59
C LEU A 168 -2.85 -7.11 -16.88
N PRO A 169 -2.06 -7.47 -17.89
CA PRO A 169 -2.59 -8.03 -19.14
C PRO A 169 -2.92 -9.52 -18.99
N ASN A 170 -3.95 -9.99 -19.68
CA ASN A 170 -4.35 -11.41 -19.74
C ASN A 170 -4.43 -12.06 -18.35
N VAL A 171 -5.18 -11.43 -17.43
CA VAL A 171 -5.29 -11.91 -16.05
C VAL A 171 -5.79 -13.35 -15.98
N VAL A 172 -5.20 -14.11 -15.07
CA VAL A 172 -5.54 -15.51 -14.75
C VAL A 172 -6.03 -15.60 -13.29
N ILE A 173 -6.62 -16.72 -12.90
CA ILE A 173 -7.18 -16.94 -11.55
C ILE A 173 -6.17 -16.62 -10.45
N SER A 174 -4.89 -16.97 -10.65
CA SER A 174 -3.82 -16.67 -9.70
C SER A 174 -3.54 -15.17 -9.52
N ASP A 175 -4.05 -14.29 -10.40
CA ASP A 175 -3.96 -12.84 -10.23
C ASP A 175 -5.00 -12.29 -9.26
N SER A 176 -5.98 -13.08 -8.85
CA SER A 176 -6.88 -12.74 -7.77
C SER A 176 -6.10 -12.43 -6.49
N GLY A 177 -6.54 -11.42 -5.75
CA GLY A 177 -5.87 -11.01 -4.52
C GLY A 177 -6.15 -9.56 -4.14
N SER A 178 -5.55 -9.14 -3.04
CA SER A 178 -5.65 -7.79 -2.50
C SER A 178 -4.53 -6.92 -3.07
N TYR A 179 -4.88 -5.82 -3.72
CA TYR A 179 -3.94 -4.87 -4.31
C TYR A 179 -3.97 -3.54 -3.57
N SER A 180 -2.81 -2.95 -3.36
CA SER A 180 -2.66 -1.61 -2.79
C SER A 180 -1.48 -0.88 -3.42
N LEU A 181 -1.51 0.45 -3.37
CA LEU A 181 -0.45 1.31 -3.86
C LEU A 181 0.23 2.01 -2.69
N ASN A 182 1.55 1.87 -2.58
CA ASN A 182 2.39 2.71 -1.73
C ASN A 182 2.93 3.88 -2.55
N VAL A 183 2.71 5.09 -2.05
CA VAL A 183 3.20 6.34 -2.67
C VAL A 183 4.14 7.03 -1.71
N GLY A 184 5.38 7.24 -2.13
CA GLY A 184 6.39 7.97 -1.38
C GLY A 184 6.65 9.35 -1.96
N SER A 185 7.05 10.29 -1.11
CA SER A 185 7.55 11.62 -1.44
C SER A 185 8.61 12.07 -0.43
N GLU A 186 9.19 13.25 -0.61
CA GLU A 186 10.08 13.86 0.39
C GLU A 186 9.36 14.08 1.72
N GLY A 187 8.06 14.34 1.72
CA GLY A 187 7.23 14.52 2.91
C GLY A 187 6.89 13.23 3.67
N GLY A 188 7.14 12.06 3.08
CA GLY A 188 6.83 10.76 3.66
C GLY A 188 6.19 9.81 2.66
N ALA A 189 5.60 8.73 3.17
CA ALA A 189 4.90 7.74 2.35
C ALA A 189 3.51 7.44 2.92
N LEU A 190 2.56 7.11 2.04
CA LEU A 190 1.21 6.71 2.39
C LEU A 190 0.76 5.56 1.49
N TYR A 191 -0.09 4.67 2.03
CA TYR A 191 -0.71 3.58 1.29
C TYR A 191 -2.15 3.96 0.91
N SER A 192 -2.61 3.49 -0.27
CA SER A 192 -4.03 3.47 -0.59
C SER A 192 -4.78 2.48 0.32
N ASN A 193 -6.11 2.52 0.30
CA ASN A 193 -6.90 1.37 0.72
C ASN A 193 -6.54 0.14 -0.13
N SER A 194 -6.96 -1.04 0.32
CA SER A 194 -6.83 -2.27 -0.46
C SER A 194 -8.05 -2.46 -1.37
N MET A 195 -7.80 -2.88 -2.61
CA MET A 195 -8.80 -3.32 -3.58
C MET A 195 -8.67 -4.83 -3.78
N ASN A 196 -9.78 -5.55 -3.77
CA ASN A 196 -9.80 -6.97 -4.10
C ASN A 196 -10.06 -7.17 -5.59
N LEU A 197 -9.09 -7.73 -6.31
CA LEU A 197 -9.28 -8.24 -7.66
C LEU A 197 -9.76 -9.68 -7.56
N ARG A 198 -10.89 -9.97 -8.19
CA ARG A 198 -11.41 -11.31 -8.38
C ARG A 198 -11.47 -11.62 -9.87
N VAL A 199 -10.57 -12.48 -10.30
CA VAL A 199 -10.69 -13.07 -11.64
C VAL A 199 -11.71 -14.18 -11.52
N ARG A 200 -12.82 -14.03 -12.28
CA ARG A 200 -13.88 -15.04 -12.25
C ARG A 200 -13.30 -16.38 -12.69
N THR A 201 -13.68 -17.43 -12.01
CA THR A 201 -13.59 -18.75 -12.61
C THR A 201 -14.55 -18.76 -13.76
N ASP A 202 -14.06 -19.03 -14.97
CA ASP A 202 -14.95 -19.15 -16.12
C ASP A 202 -16.11 -20.03 -15.73
N SER A 203 -17.32 -19.55 -15.92
CA SER A 203 -18.44 -20.43 -16.12
C SER A 203 -18.24 -21.11 -17.47
N ILE A 204 -17.33 -22.09 -17.51
CA ILE A 204 -17.26 -22.96 -18.67
C ILE A 204 -18.62 -23.63 -18.71
N GLU A 205 -19.33 -23.31 -19.74
CA GLU A 205 -20.62 -23.95 -19.98
C GLU A 205 -20.36 -25.41 -20.28
N LEU A 206 -20.55 -26.26 -19.26
CA LEU A 206 -20.54 -27.71 -19.46
C LEU A 206 -21.54 -28.04 -20.55
N LYS A 207 -21.17 -28.87 -21.49
CA LYS A 207 -21.98 -29.14 -22.68
C LYS A 207 -22.83 -30.41 -22.48
N ASP A 208 -24.09 -30.34 -22.92
CA ASP A 208 -24.98 -31.47 -22.94
C ASP A 208 -24.41 -32.58 -23.82
N ASN A 209 -23.98 -32.23 -25.05
CA ASN A 209 -23.45 -33.21 -25.99
C ASN A 209 -21.98 -33.51 -25.75
N PHE A 210 -21.60 -34.80 -25.68
CA PHE A 210 -20.25 -35.27 -25.52
C PHE A 210 -19.26 -34.68 -26.55
N LEU A 211 -19.67 -34.57 -27.82
CA LEU A 211 -18.80 -34.06 -28.90
C LEU A 211 -18.57 -32.54 -28.82
N GLU A 212 -19.42 -31.84 -28.09
CA GLU A 212 -19.29 -30.38 -27.87
C GLU A 212 -18.49 -30.04 -26.58
N ALA A 213 -18.10 -31.07 -25.81
CA ALA A 213 -17.38 -30.90 -24.55
C ALA A 213 -16.12 -30.05 -24.74
N ILE A 214 -16.00 -28.99 -23.94
CA ILE A 214 -14.87 -28.06 -24.00
C ILE A 214 -13.63 -28.75 -23.43
N GLN A 215 -12.47 -28.61 -24.09
CA GLN A 215 -11.22 -29.16 -23.63
C GLN A 215 -10.44 -28.15 -22.78
N LEU A 216 -10.05 -28.58 -21.59
CA LEU A 216 -9.21 -27.87 -20.64
C LEU A 216 -7.84 -28.52 -20.53
N SER A 217 -6.85 -27.77 -20.04
CA SER A 217 -5.47 -28.27 -19.84
C SER A 217 -4.81 -27.72 -18.57
N GLU A 218 -5.58 -27.09 -17.68
CA GLU A 218 -5.05 -26.52 -16.43
C GLU A 218 -4.73 -27.61 -15.41
N VAL A 219 -3.76 -27.30 -14.51
CA VAL A 219 -3.38 -28.18 -13.39
C VAL A 219 -4.47 -28.23 -12.33
N SER A 220 -5.22 -27.15 -12.18
CA SER A 220 -6.34 -27.03 -11.23
C SER A 220 -7.28 -25.91 -11.65
N GLY A 221 -8.55 -26.04 -11.36
CA GLY A 221 -9.57 -25.03 -11.65
C GLY A 221 -10.86 -25.35 -10.91
N GLU A 222 -11.79 -24.40 -10.92
CA GLU A 222 -13.17 -24.58 -10.49
C GLU A 222 -14.08 -24.15 -11.66
N TYR A 223 -14.96 -25.01 -12.08
CA TYR A 223 -15.84 -24.79 -13.23
C TYR A 223 -17.30 -24.84 -12.78
N ARG A 224 -18.11 -24.00 -13.36
CA ARG A 224 -19.53 -23.92 -13.04
C ARG A 224 -20.35 -24.00 -14.31
N GLY A 225 -21.48 -24.71 -14.23
CA GLY A 225 -22.41 -24.89 -15.32
C GLY A 225 -23.79 -25.26 -14.79
N THR A 226 -24.65 -25.76 -15.66
CA THR A 226 -25.96 -26.28 -15.27
C THR A 226 -26.28 -27.56 -16.04
N SER A 227 -26.91 -28.51 -15.38
CA SER A 227 -27.51 -29.69 -16.02
C SER A 227 -28.99 -29.54 -16.26
N VAL A 228 -29.56 -28.34 -15.95
CA VAL A 228 -30.99 -28.06 -16.25
C VAL A 228 -31.21 -28.01 -17.75
N GLY A 229 -32.04 -28.94 -18.25
CA GLY A 229 -32.33 -29.08 -19.68
C GLY A 229 -31.34 -29.99 -20.42
N ALA A 230 -30.33 -30.52 -19.76
CA ALA A 230 -29.44 -31.53 -20.33
C ALA A 230 -30.19 -32.87 -20.54
N THR A 231 -29.68 -33.68 -21.44
CA THR A 231 -30.26 -34.95 -21.86
C THR A 231 -29.21 -36.06 -21.84
N SER A 232 -29.65 -37.33 -21.95
CA SER A 232 -28.72 -38.43 -22.19
C SER A 232 -28.62 -38.72 -23.69
N GLU A 233 -27.42 -39.11 -24.13
CA GLU A 233 -27.13 -39.42 -25.51
C GLU A 233 -27.18 -40.95 -25.78
N THR A 234 -27.41 -41.33 -27.03
CA THR A 234 -27.39 -42.75 -27.45
C THR A 234 -25.98 -43.34 -27.22
N ASN A 235 -25.93 -44.52 -26.58
CA ASN A 235 -24.69 -45.24 -26.21
C ASN A 235 -23.86 -44.54 -25.08
N GLU A 236 -24.45 -43.64 -24.36
CA GLU A 236 -23.83 -43.04 -23.21
C GLU A 236 -23.64 -44.09 -22.08
N PRO A 237 -22.46 -44.15 -21.45
CA PRO A 237 -22.20 -45.11 -20.39
C PRO A 237 -22.94 -44.72 -19.09
N GLN A 238 -23.00 -45.66 -18.17
CA GLN A 238 -23.47 -45.37 -16.81
C GLN A 238 -22.47 -44.49 -16.05
N HIS A 239 -22.99 -43.50 -15.31
CA HIS A 239 -22.19 -42.61 -14.45
C HIS A 239 -22.39 -43.03 -13.00
N GLY A 240 -21.30 -43.38 -12.29
CA GLY A 240 -21.39 -43.84 -10.89
C GLY A 240 -22.27 -45.09 -10.72
N GLY A 241 -22.40 -45.94 -11.73
CA GLY A 241 -23.27 -47.13 -11.73
C GLY A 241 -24.75 -46.86 -11.97
N ARG A 242 -25.09 -45.64 -12.43
CA ARG A 242 -26.43 -45.16 -12.76
C ARG A 242 -26.58 -44.93 -14.25
N ALA A 243 -27.78 -45.20 -14.82
CA ALA A 243 -28.05 -44.83 -16.22
C ALA A 243 -27.95 -43.32 -16.40
N ALA A 244 -27.33 -42.89 -17.48
CA ALA A 244 -27.24 -41.46 -17.84
C ALA A 244 -28.64 -40.87 -17.97
N SER A 245 -28.83 -39.63 -17.55
CA SER A 245 -30.11 -38.95 -17.48
C SER A 245 -30.08 -37.51 -17.99
N ALA A 246 -29.24 -36.68 -17.38
CA ALA A 246 -29.08 -35.26 -17.68
C ALA A 246 -27.56 -34.88 -17.53
N SER A 247 -26.75 -35.62 -18.22
CA SER A 247 -25.27 -35.50 -18.13
C SER A 247 -24.77 -34.26 -18.84
N VAL A 248 -23.73 -33.65 -18.25
CA VAL A 248 -22.96 -32.57 -18.87
C VAL A 248 -21.49 -32.94 -18.88
N TRP A 249 -20.80 -32.55 -19.92
CA TRP A 249 -19.47 -33.03 -20.27
C TRP A 249 -18.40 -31.97 -20.30
N LEU A 250 -17.20 -32.38 -19.91
CA LEU A 250 -15.94 -31.63 -19.98
C LEU A 250 -14.83 -32.58 -20.45
N ASN A 251 -13.93 -32.11 -21.30
CA ASN A 251 -12.68 -32.82 -21.62
C ASN A 251 -11.50 -32.16 -20.89
N TRP A 252 -10.65 -32.98 -20.28
CA TRP A 252 -9.43 -32.52 -19.62
C TRP A 252 -8.21 -33.19 -20.24
N LEU A 253 -7.34 -32.38 -20.86
CA LEU A 253 -6.00 -32.81 -21.31
C LEU A 253 -5.06 -32.74 -20.13
N ALA A 254 -4.60 -33.87 -19.63
CA ALA A 254 -3.73 -33.92 -18.47
C ALA A 254 -2.40 -33.19 -18.72
N PRO A 255 -2.08 -32.12 -17.99
CA PRO A 255 -0.85 -31.34 -18.17
C PRO A 255 0.38 -32.01 -17.57
N GLY A 256 0.22 -33.12 -16.86
CA GLY A 256 1.27 -33.90 -16.23
C GLY A 256 0.75 -35.24 -15.73
N SER A 257 1.67 -36.19 -15.51
CA SER A 257 1.35 -37.51 -14.94
C SER A 257 1.30 -37.42 -13.41
N GLY A 258 0.27 -38.02 -12.80
CA GLY A 258 0.09 -38.01 -11.36
C GLY A 258 -1.33 -38.36 -10.91
N ILE A 259 -1.64 -38.07 -9.65
CA ILE A 259 -2.99 -38.27 -9.11
C ILE A 259 -3.85 -37.05 -9.45
N ALA A 260 -4.85 -37.24 -10.31
CA ALA A 260 -5.91 -36.27 -10.56
C ALA A 260 -7.09 -36.50 -9.61
N THR A 261 -7.72 -35.39 -9.21
CA THR A 261 -8.91 -35.40 -8.38
C THR A 261 -9.93 -34.43 -8.98
N PHE A 262 -11.15 -34.89 -9.16
CA PHE A 262 -12.31 -34.06 -9.47
C PHE A 262 -13.35 -34.21 -8.38
N ASP A 263 -14.04 -33.12 -8.03
CA ASP A 263 -15.18 -33.19 -7.11
C ASP A 263 -16.28 -32.19 -7.53
N THR A 264 -17.52 -32.53 -7.18
CA THR A 264 -18.71 -31.72 -7.51
C THR A 264 -19.20 -30.87 -6.33
N ARG A 265 -18.33 -30.60 -5.35
CA ARG A 265 -18.66 -29.84 -4.17
C ARG A 265 -19.08 -28.40 -4.51
N GLY A 266 -20.27 -28.02 -4.06
CA GLY A 266 -20.87 -26.72 -4.39
C GLY A 266 -21.96 -26.80 -5.46
N SER A 267 -22.22 -27.99 -6.04
CA SER A 267 -23.40 -28.24 -6.84
C SER A 267 -24.68 -28.16 -6.01
N THR A 268 -25.80 -27.79 -6.64
CA THR A 268 -27.09 -27.55 -5.97
C THR A 268 -28.00 -28.78 -5.91
N PHE A 269 -27.56 -29.92 -6.43
CA PHE A 269 -28.31 -31.17 -6.51
C PHE A 269 -27.42 -32.38 -6.20
N ASP A 270 -28.02 -33.56 -6.03
CA ASP A 270 -27.36 -34.82 -5.82
C ASP A 270 -26.68 -35.29 -7.13
N THR A 271 -25.35 -35.29 -7.14
CA THR A 271 -24.54 -35.51 -8.34
C THR A 271 -24.00 -36.93 -8.44
N THR A 272 -23.82 -37.40 -9.66
CA THR A 272 -22.89 -38.50 -10.00
C THR A 272 -21.75 -37.98 -10.86
N LEU A 273 -20.55 -38.49 -10.67
CA LEU A 273 -19.33 -38.04 -11.34
C LEU A 273 -18.61 -39.25 -11.93
N ALA A 274 -18.25 -39.16 -13.21
CA ALA A 274 -17.48 -40.22 -13.88
C ALA A 274 -16.42 -39.68 -14.80
N VAL A 275 -15.30 -40.37 -14.92
CA VAL A 275 -14.16 -40.02 -15.74
C VAL A 275 -13.85 -41.18 -16.68
N TYR A 276 -13.66 -40.86 -17.95
CA TYR A 276 -13.45 -41.80 -19.03
C TYR A 276 -12.23 -41.44 -19.88
N THR A 277 -11.74 -42.42 -20.64
CA THR A 277 -10.90 -42.24 -21.81
C THR A 277 -11.59 -42.86 -23.01
N GLY A 278 -11.44 -42.27 -24.18
CA GLY A 278 -12.06 -42.73 -25.45
C GLY A 278 -12.45 -41.49 -26.29
N GLY A 279 -12.58 -41.69 -27.58
CA GLY A 279 -12.88 -40.60 -28.52
C GLY A 279 -14.34 -40.47 -28.89
N THR A 280 -15.15 -41.49 -28.61
CA THR A 280 -16.59 -41.53 -28.88
C THR A 280 -17.34 -42.17 -27.73
N LEU A 281 -18.63 -41.85 -27.54
CA LEU A 281 -19.44 -42.40 -26.43
C LEU A 281 -19.42 -43.92 -26.36
N GLY A 282 -19.45 -44.63 -27.50
CA GLY A 282 -19.42 -46.09 -27.55
C GLY A 282 -18.07 -46.73 -27.25
N GLU A 283 -16.98 -45.94 -27.24
CA GLU A 283 -15.62 -46.39 -26.92
C GLU A 283 -15.11 -45.94 -25.58
N LEU A 284 -15.94 -45.26 -24.80
CA LEU A 284 -15.56 -44.74 -23.48
C LEU A 284 -15.22 -45.87 -22.52
N GLN A 285 -14.05 -45.78 -21.91
CA GLN A 285 -13.55 -46.68 -20.89
C GLN A 285 -13.50 -45.95 -19.55
N GLY A 286 -14.25 -46.39 -18.55
CA GLY A 286 -14.27 -45.82 -17.23
C GLY A 286 -12.91 -45.87 -16.54
N ARG A 287 -12.50 -44.79 -15.93
CA ARG A 287 -11.28 -44.62 -15.12
C ARG A 287 -11.58 -44.45 -13.65
N ALA A 288 -12.59 -43.68 -13.33
CA ALA A 288 -13.10 -43.49 -11.97
C ALA A 288 -14.58 -43.07 -12.04
N ALA A 289 -15.34 -43.41 -11.03
CA ALA A 289 -16.71 -42.96 -10.88
C ALA A 289 -17.13 -42.94 -9.40
N ASP A 290 -18.01 -42.07 -9.06
CA ASP A 290 -18.53 -41.86 -7.72
C ASP A 290 -19.95 -41.29 -7.74
N ALA A 291 -20.70 -41.54 -6.68
CA ALA A 291 -22.05 -41.04 -6.50
C ALA A 291 -22.25 -40.22 -5.21
N ASP A 292 -21.39 -40.40 -4.16
CA ASP A 292 -21.64 -39.77 -2.85
C ASP A 292 -20.37 -39.49 -2.02
N SER A 293 -19.18 -39.89 -2.46
CA SER A 293 -17.96 -39.76 -1.63
C SER A 293 -17.43 -38.34 -1.47
N GLY A 294 -18.00 -37.36 -2.16
CA GLY A 294 -17.64 -35.93 -2.05
C GLY A 294 -18.14 -35.27 -0.76
N GLY A 295 -19.02 -35.93 -0.03
CA GLY A 295 -19.76 -35.41 1.12
C GLY A 295 -21.08 -34.80 0.69
N TYR A 296 -22.10 -34.88 1.49
CA TYR A 296 -23.49 -34.48 1.35
C TYR A 296 -23.93 -34.13 -0.11
N LEU A 297 -24.52 -35.14 -0.81
CA LEU A 297 -25.06 -35.02 -2.17
C LEU A 297 -24.03 -34.63 -3.26
N THR A 298 -22.73 -34.84 -2.99
CA THR A 298 -21.66 -34.50 -3.96
C THR A 298 -20.74 -35.68 -4.19
N SER A 299 -20.14 -35.73 -5.38
CA SER A 299 -19.27 -36.82 -5.84
C SER A 299 -17.81 -36.41 -5.86
N LYS A 300 -16.90 -37.37 -5.65
CA LYS A 300 -15.45 -37.14 -5.70
C LYS A 300 -14.72 -38.34 -6.28
N VAL A 301 -13.94 -38.13 -7.33
CA VAL A 301 -13.12 -39.16 -7.97
C VAL A 301 -11.63 -38.87 -7.84
N ARG A 302 -10.81 -39.91 -7.75
CA ARG A 302 -9.36 -39.85 -7.81
C ARG A 302 -8.84 -40.97 -8.71
N PHE A 303 -7.91 -40.62 -9.61
CA PHE A 303 -7.32 -41.61 -10.51
C PHE A 303 -5.89 -41.20 -10.90
N ASN A 304 -5.12 -42.14 -11.50
CA ASN A 304 -3.81 -41.86 -12.03
C ASN A 304 -3.96 -41.30 -13.45
N ALA A 305 -3.63 -40.01 -13.63
CA ALA A 305 -3.59 -39.36 -14.92
C ALA A 305 -2.21 -39.57 -15.61
N ILE A 306 -2.22 -39.59 -16.92
CA ILE A 306 -1.02 -39.66 -17.78
C ILE A 306 -0.94 -38.39 -18.59
N GLU A 307 0.22 -37.73 -18.57
CA GLU A 307 0.47 -36.50 -19.33
C GLU A 307 0.12 -36.66 -20.81
N GLY A 308 -0.58 -35.64 -21.36
CA GLY A 308 -1.04 -35.62 -22.75
C GLY A 308 -2.25 -36.50 -23.05
N GLN A 309 -2.77 -37.27 -22.08
CA GLN A 309 -4.01 -38.04 -22.23
C GLN A 309 -5.24 -37.14 -22.01
N VAL A 310 -6.21 -37.23 -22.90
CA VAL A 310 -7.52 -36.60 -22.72
C VAL A 310 -8.42 -37.49 -21.86
N TYR A 311 -9.02 -36.91 -20.86
CA TYR A 311 -10.03 -37.52 -20.01
C TYR A 311 -11.35 -36.79 -20.17
N SER A 312 -12.42 -37.54 -20.48
CA SER A 312 -13.76 -37.01 -20.53
C SER A 312 -14.43 -37.17 -19.16
N VAL A 313 -14.90 -36.06 -18.61
CA VAL A 313 -15.53 -35.95 -17.29
C VAL A 313 -17.01 -35.69 -17.49
N ALA A 314 -17.84 -36.57 -16.96
CA ALA A 314 -19.28 -36.45 -16.93
C ALA A 314 -19.79 -36.14 -15.54
N VAL A 315 -20.64 -35.12 -15.41
CA VAL A 315 -21.46 -34.85 -14.23
C VAL A 315 -22.91 -35.08 -14.59
N ASP A 316 -23.59 -35.96 -13.85
CA ASP A 316 -25.01 -36.27 -14.03
C ASP A 316 -25.72 -36.18 -12.68
N GLY A 317 -27.03 -36.27 -12.66
CA GLY A 317 -27.83 -36.23 -11.46
C GLY A 317 -28.26 -37.60 -10.98
N PHE A 318 -28.14 -37.84 -9.67
CA PHE A 318 -28.69 -39.03 -9.05
C PHE A 318 -30.20 -39.10 -9.26
N ASN A 319 -30.69 -40.19 -9.92
CA ASN A 319 -32.08 -40.38 -10.27
C ASN A 319 -32.71 -39.25 -11.14
N GLY A 320 -31.89 -38.62 -12.01
CA GLY A 320 -32.38 -37.55 -12.89
C GLY A 320 -32.49 -36.18 -12.23
N ALA A 321 -31.88 -35.98 -11.09
CA ALA A 321 -31.78 -34.66 -10.47
C ALA A 321 -30.99 -33.69 -11.38
N THR A 322 -31.38 -32.43 -11.42
CA THR A 322 -30.71 -31.39 -12.22
C THR A 322 -30.54 -30.11 -11.40
N GLY A 323 -29.56 -29.29 -11.77
CA GLY A 323 -29.30 -28.03 -11.09
C GLY A 323 -27.98 -27.40 -11.51
N ASP A 324 -27.50 -26.46 -10.70
CA ASP A 324 -26.20 -25.84 -10.93
C ASP A 324 -25.08 -26.82 -10.56
N VAL A 325 -24.13 -26.96 -11.49
CA VAL A 325 -22.95 -27.82 -11.34
C VAL A 325 -21.76 -26.96 -10.93
N ALA A 326 -21.04 -27.42 -9.89
CA ALA A 326 -19.68 -26.99 -9.58
C ALA A 326 -18.74 -28.20 -9.76
N LEU A 327 -17.65 -28.03 -10.49
CA LEU A 327 -16.68 -29.10 -10.74
C LEU A 327 -15.26 -28.58 -10.53
#